data_14d17349cba37277794d8f467f962099
#
_entry.id   14d17349cba37277794d8f467f962099
#
_cell.length_a   1.000
_cell.length_b   1.000
_cell.length_c   1.000
_cell.angle_alpha   90.00
_cell.angle_beta   90.00
_cell.angle_gamma   90.00
#
_symmetry.space_group_name_H-M   'P 1'
#
loop_
_entity.id
_entity.type
_entity.pdbx_description
1 polymer ?
#
loop_
_entity_poly.entity_id
_entity_poly.type
_entity_poly.pdbx_seq_one_letter_code
_entity_poly.pdbx_strand_id
1 'polypeptide(L)'
;GRQAEELIEAGLLRDITDIAEAEGWTDIINPPSLLESCTVDGRIYCAPVNIHSWQWLWLSHKAYDDAGLDVPTNWDEYVASASALNDAGKLPLAMGQQGWQQRGLFNTLFAALVPNEVFLAVYDDKDADVAAGADVARVFAAAADAREMASNSTVQNWNDATNLVITGQAGGQIMGDWAQGEFAVAEQVAGTDYSCLPGLGVTELLSTGGDAFYFPVLTDEAQIAAQSELAALMLRPDTQVAFNLAKGSLPVRGDIDLSAANDCMQKGLALLADGAILPDTAQLITPDTADQIS
;
A
#
# COMPACT_ATOMS: atom_id res chain seq x y z
N GLY A 1 -14.06 -6.07 -3.55
CA GLY A 1 -13.79 -6.29 -2.13
C GLY A 1 -15.02 -6.04 -1.27
N ARG A 2 -14.94 -6.28 0.04
CA ARG A 2 -16.07 -6.21 0.99
C ARG A 2 -16.82 -4.87 1.01
N GLN A 3 -16.16 -3.78 0.68
CA GLN A 3 -16.78 -2.45 0.59
C GLN A 3 -17.86 -2.34 -0.50
N ALA A 4 -17.81 -3.17 -1.53
CA ALA A 4 -18.77 -3.14 -2.64
C ALA A 4 -19.90 -4.17 -2.50
N GLU A 5 -19.80 -5.14 -1.57
CA GLU A 5 -20.76 -6.23 -1.43
C GLU A 5 -22.20 -5.73 -1.25
N GLU A 6 -22.42 -4.77 -0.35
CA GLU A 6 -23.73 -4.19 -0.10
C GLU A 6 -24.33 -3.52 -1.36
N LEU A 7 -23.49 -2.85 -2.16
CA LEU A 7 -23.93 -2.21 -3.41
C LEU A 7 -24.24 -3.25 -4.49
N ILE A 8 -23.50 -4.36 -4.52
CA ILE A 8 -23.75 -5.48 -5.43
C ILE A 8 -25.07 -6.17 -5.06
N GLU A 9 -25.29 -6.48 -3.77
CA GLU A 9 -26.51 -7.07 -3.27
C GLU A 9 -27.75 -6.18 -3.53
N ALA A 10 -27.57 -4.87 -3.44
CA ALA A 10 -28.60 -3.89 -3.76
C ALA A 10 -28.84 -3.73 -5.28
N GLY A 11 -28.09 -4.41 -6.14
CA GLY A 11 -28.21 -4.32 -7.60
C GLY A 11 -27.79 -2.96 -8.17
N LEU A 12 -26.92 -2.22 -7.48
CA LEU A 12 -26.49 -0.89 -7.87
C LEU A 12 -25.21 -0.91 -8.72
N LEU A 13 -24.45 -2.02 -8.70
CA LEU A 13 -23.22 -2.19 -9.48
C LEU A 13 -23.46 -3.13 -10.67
N ARG A 14 -22.84 -2.76 -11.78
CA ARG A 14 -22.92 -3.48 -13.05
C ARG A 14 -22.03 -4.73 -13.02
N ASP A 15 -22.58 -5.86 -13.45
CA ASP A 15 -21.84 -7.06 -13.82
C ASP A 15 -21.06 -6.78 -15.13
N ILE A 16 -19.75 -6.98 -15.09
CA ILE A 16 -18.83 -6.78 -16.22
C ILE A 16 -18.11 -8.08 -16.61
N THR A 17 -18.68 -9.23 -16.25
CA THR A 17 -18.10 -10.56 -16.55
C THR A 17 -17.87 -10.75 -18.05
N ASP A 18 -18.81 -10.28 -18.87
CA ASP A 18 -18.72 -10.33 -20.34
C ASP A 18 -17.48 -9.61 -20.89
N ILE A 19 -17.12 -8.47 -20.28
CA ILE A 19 -15.93 -7.71 -20.64
C ILE A 19 -14.67 -8.47 -20.19
N ALA A 20 -14.65 -8.93 -18.95
CA ALA A 20 -13.52 -9.66 -18.39
C ALA A 20 -13.20 -10.93 -19.17
N GLU A 21 -14.24 -11.67 -19.60
CA GLU A 21 -14.09 -12.87 -20.45
C GLU A 21 -13.59 -12.51 -21.86
N ALA A 22 -14.15 -11.48 -22.48
CA ALA A 22 -13.76 -11.05 -23.82
C ALA A 22 -12.30 -10.57 -23.89
N GLU A 23 -11.81 -9.90 -22.82
CA GLU A 23 -10.45 -9.36 -22.68
C GLU A 23 -9.46 -10.37 -22.05
N GLY A 24 -9.92 -11.56 -21.63
CA GLY A 24 -9.07 -12.62 -21.07
C GLY A 24 -8.42 -12.27 -19.73
N TRP A 25 -9.14 -11.56 -18.84
CA TRP A 25 -8.59 -11.06 -17.59
C TRP A 25 -8.06 -12.14 -16.66
N THR A 26 -8.62 -13.33 -16.69
CA THR A 26 -8.17 -14.49 -15.90
C THR A 26 -6.73 -14.87 -16.21
N ASP A 27 -6.29 -14.66 -17.45
CA ASP A 27 -4.96 -15.06 -17.91
C ASP A 27 -3.90 -13.97 -17.71
N ILE A 28 -4.31 -12.70 -17.57
CA ILE A 28 -3.41 -11.54 -17.56
C ILE A 28 -3.26 -10.90 -16.18
N ILE A 29 -4.25 -11.07 -15.27
CA ILE A 29 -4.21 -10.46 -13.94
C ILE A 29 -3.38 -11.33 -12.98
N ASN A 30 -2.41 -10.69 -12.33
CA ASN A 30 -1.50 -11.33 -11.39
C ASN A 30 -1.23 -10.40 -10.18
N PRO A 31 -1.42 -10.85 -8.92
CA PRO A 31 -1.91 -12.18 -8.54
C PRO A 31 -3.41 -12.37 -8.82
N PRO A 32 -3.87 -13.63 -8.99
CA PRO A 32 -5.29 -13.93 -9.24
C PRO A 32 -6.24 -13.41 -8.17
N SER A 33 -5.78 -13.27 -6.93
CA SER A 33 -6.56 -12.73 -5.80
C SER A 33 -7.13 -11.33 -6.06
N LEU A 34 -6.53 -10.55 -6.96
CA LEU A 34 -7.05 -9.24 -7.36
C LEU A 34 -8.37 -9.36 -8.14
N LEU A 35 -8.45 -10.34 -9.04
CA LEU A 35 -9.69 -10.62 -9.78
C LEU A 35 -10.71 -11.32 -8.88
N GLU A 36 -10.26 -12.21 -7.99
CA GLU A 36 -11.12 -12.84 -6.98
C GLU A 36 -11.79 -11.80 -6.09
N SER A 37 -11.08 -10.74 -5.70
CA SER A 37 -11.63 -9.64 -4.90
C SER A 37 -12.71 -8.82 -5.63
N CYS A 38 -12.75 -8.89 -6.97
CA CYS A 38 -13.77 -8.30 -7.83
C CYS A 38 -14.94 -9.26 -8.10
N THR A 39 -14.85 -10.52 -7.66
CA THR A 39 -15.79 -11.58 -8.01
C THR A 39 -16.76 -11.87 -6.84
N VAL A 40 -18.05 -11.81 -7.11
CA VAL A 40 -19.12 -12.18 -6.18
C VAL A 40 -20.06 -13.16 -6.89
N ASP A 41 -20.33 -14.31 -6.29
CA ASP A 41 -21.17 -15.38 -6.85
C ASP A 41 -20.78 -15.78 -8.29
N GLY A 42 -19.48 -15.80 -8.59
CA GLY A 42 -18.92 -16.16 -9.88
C GLY A 42 -19.07 -15.08 -10.96
N ARG A 43 -19.46 -13.85 -10.59
CA ARG A 43 -19.58 -12.70 -11.48
C ARG A 43 -18.59 -11.61 -11.11
N ILE A 44 -18.06 -10.91 -12.10
CA ILE A 44 -17.04 -9.88 -11.95
C ILE A 44 -17.73 -8.50 -11.96
N TYR A 45 -17.47 -7.71 -10.92
CA TYR A 45 -18.07 -6.39 -10.70
C TYR A 45 -17.07 -5.23 -10.72
N CYS A 46 -15.77 -5.50 -10.81
CA CYS A 46 -14.78 -4.44 -10.89
C CYS A 46 -13.61 -4.77 -11.81
N ALA A 47 -12.97 -3.72 -12.31
CA ALA A 47 -11.71 -3.78 -13.02
C ALA A 47 -10.58 -3.39 -12.07
N PRO A 48 -9.72 -4.31 -11.60
CA PRO A 48 -8.54 -3.96 -10.81
C PRO A 48 -7.54 -3.19 -11.67
N VAL A 49 -6.91 -2.14 -11.14
CA VAL A 49 -6.06 -1.26 -11.95
C VAL A 49 -4.62 -1.16 -11.47
N ASN A 50 -4.36 -1.51 -10.22
CA ASN A 50 -3.02 -1.53 -9.65
C ASN A 50 -2.93 -2.47 -8.47
N ILE A 51 -1.69 -2.71 -8.04
CA ILE A 51 -1.37 -3.27 -6.74
C ILE A 51 -0.85 -2.12 -5.89
N HIS A 52 -1.56 -1.78 -4.83
CA HIS A 52 -1.07 -0.92 -3.78
C HIS A 52 -0.55 -1.74 -2.62
N SER A 53 0.58 -1.30 -2.08
CA SER A 53 1.19 -1.93 -0.93
C SER A 53 1.52 -0.91 0.16
N TRP A 54 1.17 -1.23 1.42
CA TRP A 54 1.29 -0.32 2.55
C TRP A 54 2.64 -0.36 3.25
N GLN A 55 3.37 -1.45 3.18
CA GLN A 55 4.45 -1.82 4.09
C GLN A 55 5.81 -1.17 3.77
N TRP A 56 5.83 0.10 3.39
CA TRP A 56 7.06 0.81 3.04
C TRP A 56 7.49 1.80 4.12
N LEU A 57 8.78 1.77 4.44
CA LEU A 57 9.48 2.83 5.16
C LEU A 57 10.29 3.65 4.16
N TRP A 58 9.91 4.92 4.02
CA TRP A 58 10.57 5.92 3.18
C TRP A 58 11.54 6.72 4.00
N LEU A 59 12.81 6.82 3.60
CA LEU A 59 13.89 7.44 4.36
C LEU A 59 14.57 8.55 3.54
N SER A 60 14.76 9.72 4.15
CA SER A 60 15.41 10.88 3.53
C SER A 60 16.92 10.81 3.67
N HIS A 61 17.66 10.62 2.58
CA HIS A 61 19.12 10.68 2.63
C HIS A 61 19.60 12.05 3.14
N LYS A 62 18.95 13.12 2.66
CA LYS A 62 19.26 14.48 3.11
C LYS A 62 19.11 14.69 4.62
N ALA A 63 18.06 14.15 5.25
CA ALA A 63 17.87 14.31 6.68
C ALA A 63 18.96 13.61 7.49
N TYR A 64 19.36 12.43 7.05
CA TYR A 64 20.45 11.65 7.69
C TYR A 64 21.82 12.29 7.46
N ASP A 65 22.12 12.73 6.24
CA ASP A 65 23.35 13.45 5.90
C ASP A 65 23.50 14.74 6.75
N ASP A 66 22.44 15.56 6.81
CA ASP A 66 22.42 16.78 7.61
C ASP A 66 22.64 16.52 9.12
N ALA A 67 22.20 15.35 9.62
CA ALA A 67 22.38 14.91 11.01
C ALA A 67 23.72 14.18 11.24
N GLY A 68 24.49 13.89 10.18
CA GLY A 68 25.75 13.13 10.26
C GLY A 68 25.54 11.66 10.64
N LEU A 69 24.42 11.07 10.20
CA LEU A 69 24.02 9.70 10.47
C LEU A 69 24.03 8.86 9.20
N ASP A 70 24.24 7.55 9.35
CA ASP A 70 24.00 6.59 8.29
C ASP A 70 22.48 6.36 8.11
N VAL A 71 22.04 6.15 6.86
CA VAL A 71 20.64 5.84 6.56
C VAL A 71 20.32 4.43 7.06
N PRO A 72 19.26 4.24 7.88
CA PRO A 72 18.87 2.93 8.39
C PRO A 72 18.51 1.93 7.29
N THR A 73 18.73 0.66 7.56
CA THR A 73 18.38 -0.45 6.67
C THR A 73 17.23 -1.31 7.18
N ASN A 74 16.78 -1.07 8.41
CA ASN A 74 15.68 -1.79 9.04
C ASN A 74 15.02 -0.94 10.15
N TRP A 75 13.90 -1.45 10.66
CA TRP A 75 13.11 -0.79 11.71
C TRP A 75 13.90 -0.48 12.98
N ASP A 76 14.69 -1.42 13.48
CA ASP A 76 15.43 -1.25 14.74
C ASP A 76 16.48 -0.14 14.63
N GLU A 77 17.21 -0.09 13.52
CA GLU A 77 18.16 0.98 13.23
C GLU A 77 17.46 2.34 13.09
N TYR A 78 16.27 2.34 12.47
CA TYR A 78 15.46 3.55 12.31
C TYR A 78 15.02 4.09 13.66
N VAL A 79 14.48 3.25 14.55
CA VAL A 79 14.11 3.66 15.92
C VAL A 79 15.32 4.15 16.69
N ALA A 80 16.46 3.47 16.58
CA ALA A 80 17.69 3.87 17.25
C ALA A 80 18.22 5.25 16.80
N SER A 81 17.94 5.67 15.57
CA SER A 81 18.35 6.97 15.02
C SER A 81 17.48 8.15 15.51
N ALA A 82 16.32 7.89 16.10
CA ALA A 82 15.30 8.91 16.40
C ALA A 82 15.81 10.04 17.33
N SER A 83 16.56 9.69 18.39
CA SER A 83 17.11 10.70 19.31
C SER A 83 18.08 11.64 18.61
N ALA A 84 18.97 11.09 17.79
CA ALA A 84 19.96 11.90 17.08
C ALA A 84 19.33 12.78 16.00
N LEU A 85 18.26 12.32 15.33
CA LEU A 85 17.47 13.15 14.42
C LEU A 85 16.83 14.30 15.16
N ASN A 86 16.20 14.07 16.33
CA ASN A 86 15.63 15.12 17.15
C ASN A 86 16.68 16.15 17.58
N ASP A 87 17.87 15.70 18.00
CA ASP A 87 19.00 16.57 18.40
C ASP A 87 19.49 17.43 17.23
N ALA A 88 19.40 16.91 16.00
CA ALA A 88 19.69 17.63 14.76
C ALA A 88 18.53 18.55 14.29
N GLY A 89 17.42 18.64 15.06
CA GLY A 89 16.26 19.45 14.74
C GLY A 89 15.40 18.85 13.61
N LYS A 90 15.52 17.56 13.36
CA LYS A 90 14.72 16.82 12.38
C LYS A 90 13.61 16.04 13.07
N LEU A 91 12.46 15.92 12.42
CA LEU A 91 11.39 15.04 12.87
C LEU A 91 11.79 13.57 12.59
N PRO A 92 11.83 12.66 13.56
CA PRO A 92 12.19 11.28 13.26
C PRO A 92 11.22 10.61 12.31
N LEU A 93 9.91 10.69 12.58
CA LEU A 93 8.83 10.11 11.77
C LEU A 93 7.81 11.17 11.39
N ALA A 94 7.68 11.45 10.09
CA ALA A 94 6.59 12.27 9.55
C ALA A 94 5.31 11.44 9.44
N MET A 95 4.21 11.96 9.97
CA MET A 95 2.92 11.28 9.97
C MET A 95 1.78 12.29 9.90
N GLY A 96 0.79 12.01 9.04
CA GLY A 96 -0.45 12.78 9.01
C GLY A 96 -1.41 12.37 10.13
N GLN A 97 -2.32 13.27 10.48
CA GLN A 97 -3.19 13.12 11.65
C GLN A 97 -4.55 12.42 11.36
N GLN A 98 -4.77 11.93 10.14
CA GLN A 98 -6.01 11.24 9.78
C GLN A 98 -5.97 9.77 10.28
N GLY A 99 -7.08 9.26 10.84
CA GLY A 99 -7.16 7.93 11.44
C GLY A 99 -6.71 6.79 10.52
N TRP A 100 -7.05 6.86 9.22
CA TRP A 100 -6.63 5.84 8.26
C TRP A 100 -5.10 5.72 8.10
N GLN A 101 -4.35 6.83 8.28
CA GLN A 101 -2.88 6.82 8.24
C GLN A 101 -2.31 6.12 9.48
N GLN A 102 -2.92 6.35 10.65
CA GLN A 102 -2.54 5.72 11.91
C GLN A 102 -2.79 4.20 11.84
N ARG A 103 -3.97 3.80 11.32
CA ARG A 103 -4.28 2.39 11.07
C ARG A 103 -3.30 1.75 10.08
N GLY A 104 -2.99 2.45 8.97
CA GLY A 104 -2.03 1.98 7.98
C GLY A 104 -0.65 1.74 8.57
N LEU A 105 -0.17 2.67 9.41
CA LEU A 105 1.09 2.50 10.14
C LEU A 105 1.04 1.27 11.06
N PHE A 106 -0.01 1.11 11.86
CA PHE A 106 -0.16 -0.05 12.75
C PHE A 106 -0.18 -1.37 11.97
N ASN A 107 -0.95 -1.44 10.89
CA ASN A 107 -1.01 -2.62 10.03
C ASN A 107 0.35 -2.94 9.39
N THR A 108 1.11 -1.91 9.01
CA THR A 108 2.47 -2.07 8.47
C THR A 108 3.43 -2.65 9.51
N LEU A 109 3.41 -2.11 10.72
CA LEU A 109 4.20 -2.66 11.84
C LEU A 109 3.80 -4.12 12.11
N PHE A 110 2.51 -4.42 12.09
CA PHE A 110 2.05 -5.77 12.31
C PHE A 110 2.56 -6.72 11.23
N ALA A 111 2.34 -6.41 9.95
CA ALA A 111 2.79 -7.25 8.85
C ALA A 111 4.33 -7.44 8.82
N ALA A 112 5.10 -6.43 9.22
CA ALA A 112 6.56 -6.46 9.18
C ALA A 112 7.21 -7.19 10.38
N LEU A 113 6.60 -7.11 11.57
CA LEU A 113 7.25 -7.51 12.83
C LEU A 113 6.80 -8.86 13.38
N VAL A 114 5.78 -9.48 12.78
CA VAL A 114 5.34 -10.82 13.18
C VAL A 114 5.43 -11.80 12.01
N PRO A 115 5.50 -13.12 12.28
CA PRO A 115 5.35 -14.13 11.23
C PRO A 115 4.01 -14.00 10.49
N ASN A 116 3.98 -14.32 9.19
CA ASN A 116 2.78 -14.22 8.36
C ASN A 116 1.60 -15.03 8.92
N GLU A 117 1.88 -16.20 9.52
CA GLU A 117 0.87 -17.04 10.18
C GLU A 117 0.21 -16.35 11.37
N VAL A 118 0.94 -15.53 12.12
CA VAL A 118 0.38 -14.74 13.24
C VAL A 118 -0.51 -13.62 12.69
N PHE A 119 -0.07 -12.94 11.63
CA PHE A 119 -0.88 -11.93 10.97
C PHE A 119 -2.22 -12.50 10.47
N LEU A 120 -2.18 -13.63 9.76
CA LEU A 120 -3.38 -14.30 9.23
C LEU A 120 -4.27 -14.82 10.36
N ALA A 121 -3.70 -15.46 11.39
CA ALA A 121 -4.48 -15.93 12.54
C ALA A 121 -5.28 -14.78 13.20
N VAL A 122 -4.69 -13.58 13.31
CA VAL A 122 -5.39 -12.42 13.89
C VAL A 122 -6.39 -11.81 12.93
N TYR A 123 -5.96 -11.52 11.68
CA TYR A 123 -6.79 -10.75 10.72
C TYR A 123 -7.75 -11.60 9.89
N ASP A 124 -7.47 -12.88 9.63
CA ASP A 124 -8.33 -13.77 8.87
C ASP A 124 -9.11 -14.71 9.78
N ASP A 125 -8.43 -15.49 10.65
CA ASP A 125 -9.06 -16.48 11.52
C ASP A 125 -9.76 -15.85 12.74
N LYS A 126 -9.45 -14.60 13.11
CA LYS A 126 -9.97 -13.90 14.31
C LYS A 126 -9.61 -14.62 15.62
N ASP A 127 -8.42 -15.23 15.67
CA ASP A 127 -7.95 -15.98 16.83
C ASP A 127 -7.58 -15.04 17.99
N ALA A 128 -8.42 -15.01 19.02
CA ALA A 128 -8.26 -14.13 20.17
C ALA A 128 -7.06 -14.52 21.07
N ASP A 129 -6.70 -15.78 21.11
CA ASP A 129 -5.57 -16.27 21.92
C ASP A 129 -4.24 -15.85 21.26
N VAL A 130 -4.14 -15.96 19.95
CA VAL A 130 -2.99 -15.43 19.18
C VAL A 130 -2.93 -13.91 19.30
N ALA A 131 -4.07 -13.21 19.18
CA ALA A 131 -4.14 -11.75 19.33
C ALA A 131 -3.68 -11.26 20.72
N ALA A 132 -3.85 -12.06 21.77
CA ALA A 132 -3.37 -11.78 23.13
C ALA A 132 -1.90 -12.21 23.35
N GLY A 133 -1.23 -12.73 22.33
CA GLY A 133 0.11 -13.31 22.43
C GLY A 133 1.25 -12.28 22.46
N ALA A 134 2.46 -12.80 22.72
CA ALA A 134 3.67 -11.97 22.84
C ALA A 134 4.07 -11.28 21.53
N ASP A 135 3.80 -11.90 20.38
CA ASP A 135 4.11 -11.31 19.07
C ASP A 135 3.29 -10.05 18.84
N VAL A 136 2.00 -10.08 19.13
CA VAL A 136 1.12 -8.92 19.01
C VAL A 136 1.48 -7.84 20.05
N ALA A 137 1.86 -8.23 21.26
CA ALA A 137 2.36 -7.28 22.28
C ALA A 137 3.61 -6.50 21.80
N ARG A 138 4.51 -7.15 21.04
CA ARG A 138 5.67 -6.46 20.43
C ARG A 138 5.25 -5.42 19.38
N VAL A 139 4.20 -5.69 18.61
CA VAL A 139 3.65 -4.71 17.65
C VAL A 139 3.12 -3.47 18.37
N PHE A 140 2.42 -3.63 19.47
CA PHE A 140 1.96 -2.50 20.29
C PHE A 140 3.13 -1.69 20.89
N ALA A 141 4.22 -2.35 21.28
CA ALA A 141 5.43 -1.64 21.72
C ALA A 141 6.03 -0.82 20.57
N ALA A 142 6.19 -1.41 19.39
CA ALA A 142 6.67 -0.70 18.20
C ALA A 142 5.75 0.46 17.78
N ALA A 143 4.44 0.30 17.93
CA ALA A 143 3.48 1.39 17.69
C ALA A 143 3.64 2.53 18.70
N ALA A 144 3.98 2.23 19.97
CA ALA A 144 4.30 3.25 20.96
C ALA A 144 5.58 4.02 20.60
N ASP A 145 6.62 3.33 20.13
CA ASP A 145 7.86 3.95 19.64
C ASP A 145 7.55 4.87 18.43
N ALA A 146 6.78 4.37 17.46
CA ALA A 146 6.37 5.16 16.28
C ALA A 146 5.59 6.41 16.69
N ARG A 147 4.68 6.29 17.67
CA ARG A 147 3.91 7.42 18.20
C ARG A 147 4.83 8.46 18.85
N GLU A 148 5.83 8.04 19.62
CA GLU A 148 6.81 8.94 20.21
C GLU A 148 7.62 9.66 19.14
N MET A 149 8.12 8.92 18.14
CA MET A 149 8.87 9.47 17.01
C MET A 149 8.07 10.49 16.19
N ALA A 150 6.75 10.31 16.07
CA ALA A 150 5.85 11.20 15.35
C ALA A 150 5.23 12.31 16.23
N SER A 151 5.58 12.40 17.51
CA SER A 151 4.90 13.29 18.49
C SER A 151 4.88 14.78 18.10
N ASN A 152 5.87 15.21 17.33
CA ASN A 152 5.99 16.58 16.83
C ASN A 152 5.50 16.75 15.37
N SER A 153 4.93 15.70 14.75
CA SER A 153 4.32 15.81 13.42
C SER A 153 2.97 16.50 13.54
N THR A 154 2.80 17.63 12.85
CA THR A 154 1.60 18.46 12.92
C THR A 154 0.81 18.54 11.62
N VAL A 155 1.29 17.87 10.58
CA VAL A 155 0.63 17.82 9.26
C VAL A 155 -0.62 16.96 9.28
N GLN A 156 -1.61 17.29 8.46
CA GLN A 156 -2.87 16.55 8.41
C GLN A 156 -2.85 15.45 7.33
N ASN A 157 -2.28 15.76 6.18
CA ASN A 157 -2.33 14.88 5.02
C ASN A 157 -1.04 14.09 4.87
N TRP A 158 -1.15 12.92 4.28
CA TRP A 158 -0.03 12.02 4.05
C TRP A 158 1.03 12.61 3.10
N ASN A 159 0.61 13.33 2.06
CA ASN A 159 1.51 13.96 1.09
C ASN A 159 2.28 15.15 1.70
N ASP A 160 1.69 15.87 2.66
CA ASP A 160 2.42 16.88 3.44
C ASP A 160 3.51 16.22 4.29
N ALA A 161 3.22 15.04 4.88
CA ALA A 161 4.21 14.25 5.61
C ALA A 161 5.33 13.74 4.67
N THR A 162 4.99 13.28 3.46
CA THR A 162 5.97 12.89 2.44
C THR A 162 6.86 14.07 2.06
N ASN A 163 6.30 15.27 1.93
CA ASN A 163 7.09 16.47 1.62
C ASN A 163 8.10 16.83 2.72
N LEU A 164 7.83 16.53 4.00
CA LEU A 164 8.83 16.69 5.06
C LEU A 164 10.04 15.76 4.87
N VAL A 165 9.81 14.54 4.38
CA VAL A 165 10.88 13.58 4.03
C VAL A 165 11.66 14.07 2.81
N ILE A 166 10.97 14.46 1.74
CA ILE A 166 11.56 15.00 0.50
C ILE A 166 12.48 16.19 0.79
N THR A 167 12.05 17.10 1.65
CA THR A 167 12.81 18.33 1.97
C THR A 167 13.87 18.13 3.05
N GLY A 168 14.01 16.93 3.61
CA GLY A 168 14.97 16.60 4.67
C GLY A 168 14.61 17.23 6.02
N GLN A 169 13.34 17.56 6.26
CA GLN A 169 12.83 18.00 7.54
C GLN A 169 12.45 16.83 8.45
N ALA A 170 12.19 15.66 7.86
CA ALA A 170 11.94 14.41 8.56
C ALA A 170 12.88 13.30 8.10
N GLY A 171 13.26 12.41 9.02
CA GLY A 171 14.08 11.23 8.75
C GLY A 171 13.35 10.20 7.88
N GLY A 172 12.07 9.97 8.14
CA GLY A 172 11.30 9.01 7.35
C GLY A 172 9.79 9.12 7.53
N GLN A 173 9.09 8.27 6.77
CA GLN A 173 7.63 8.09 6.81
C GLN A 173 7.29 6.63 6.55
N ILE A 174 6.33 6.08 7.30
CA ILE A 174 5.66 4.83 6.92
C ILE A 174 4.42 5.19 6.10
N MET A 175 4.39 4.76 4.84
CA MET A 175 3.31 5.06 3.91
C MET A 175 3.32 4.04 2.76
N GLY A 176 2.19 3.93 2.08
CA GLY A 176 2.08 3.07 0.91
C GLY A 176 2.95 3.52 -0.27
N ASP A 177 3.03 2.65 -1.26
CA ASP A 177 3.83 2.83 -2.47
C ASP A 177 3.47 4.09 -3.28
N TRP A 178 2.24 4.61 -3.14
CA TRP A 178 1.83 5.87 -3.77
C TRP A 178 2.64 7.09 -3.32
N ALA A 179 3.39 7.01 -2.22
CA ALA A 179 4.34 8.07 -1.84
C ALA A 179 5.41 8.30 -2.92
N GLN A 180 5.71 7.29 -3.74
CA GLN A 180 6.65 7.42 -4.88
C GLN A 180 6.21 8.50 -5.87
N GLY A 181 4.90 8.70 -6.05
CA GLY A 181 4.38 9.77 -6.91
C GLY A 181 4.84 11.16 -6.45
N GLU A 182 4.85 11.43 -5.15
CA GLU A 182 5.32 12.70 -4.58
C GLU A 182 6.84 12.88 -4.76
N PHE A 183 7.62 11.81 -4.54
CA PHE A 183 9.07 11.84 -4.79
C PHE A 183 9.36 12.08 -6.28
N ALA A 184 8.61 11.45 -7.18
CA ALA A 184 8.77 11.64 -8.62
C ALA A 184 8.42 13.08 -9.07
N VAL A 185 7.35 13.67 -8.56
CA VAL A 185 6.97 15.07 -8.83
C VAL A 185 8.03 16.04 -8.31
N ALA A 186 8.71 15.70 -7.20
CA ALA A 186 9.83 16.48 -6.66
C ALA A 186 11.17 16.18 -7.36
N GLU A 187 11.18 15.40 -8.44
CA GLU A 187 12.38 14.99 -9.19
C GLU A 187 13.44 14.26 -8.34
N GLN A 188 12.99 13.59 -7.27
CA GLN A 188 13.86 12.79 -6.38
C GLN A 188 14.15 11.42 -7.00
N VAL A 189 15.37 10.94 -6.82
CA VAL A 189 15.86 9.67 -7.37
C VAL A 189 15.98 8.62 -6.27
N ALA A 190 15.24 7.51 -6.42
CA ALA A 190 15.30 6.37 -5.52
C ALA A 190 16.74 5.81 -5.44
N GLY A 191 17.20 5.48 -4.24
CA GLY A 191 18.57 5.01 -4.00
C GLY A 191 19.64 6.12 -3.94
N THR A 192 19.30 7.36 -4.35
CA THR A 192 20.20 8.52 -4.31
C THR A 192 19.73 9.56 -3.31
N ASP A 193 18.48 9.99 -3.42
CA ASP A 193 17.91 11.04 -2.58
C ASP A 193 17.08 10.46 -1.42
N TYR A 194 16.54 9.28 -1.63
CA TYR A 194 15.75 8.55 -0.64
C TYR A 194 15.92 7.03 -0.76
N SER A 195 15.67 6.32 0.33
CA SER A 195 15.55 4.86 0.37
C SER A 195 14.11 4.45 0.63
N CYS A 196 13.77 3.25 0.17
CA CYS A 196 12.50 2.57 0.40
C CYS A 196 12.78 1.17 0.93
N LEU A 197 12.23 0.85 2.09
CA LEU A 197 12.39 -0.45 2.73
C LEU A 197 11.03 -1.15 2.79
N PRO A 198 10.81 -2.18 1.95
CA PRO A 198 9.60 -3.00 2.05
C PRO A 198 9.63 -3.79 3.35
N GLY A 199 8.47 -3.99 3.99
CA GLY A 199 8.38 -4.66 5.28
C GLY A 199 9.30 -4.06 6.35
N LEU A 200 9.54 -2.76 6.27
CA LEU A 200 10.41 -1.98 7.16
C LEU A 200 11.87 -2.51 7.22
N GLY A 201 12.31 -3.25 6.19
CA GLY A 201 13.62 -3.93 6.19
C GLY A 201 13.74 -5.08 7.19
N VAL A 202 12.62 -5.59 7.72
CA VAL A 202 12.56 -6.72 8.66
C VAL A 202 12.00 -7.96 7.99
N THR A 203 10.77 -7.88 7.49
CA THR A 203 10.16 -8.96 6.72
C THR A 203 9.76 -8.40 5.36
N GLU A 204 10.60 -8.65 4.35
CA GLU A 204 10.35 -8.18 3.00
C GLU A 204 9.15 -8.91 2.40
N LEU A 205 8.03 -8.20 2.28
CA LEU A 205 6.78 -8.69 1.75
C LEU A 205 6.02 -7.59 1.02
N LEU A 206 5.04 -7.98 0.23
CA LEU A 206 4.15 -7.09 -0.50
C LEU A 206 2.70 -7.33 -0.07
N SER A 207 2.01 -6.30 0.37
CA SER A 207 0.55 -6.32 0.52
C SER A 207 -0.10 -6.29 -0.87
N THR A 208 -1.05 -7.19 -1.12
CA THR A 208 -1.71 -7.33 -2.42
C THR A 208 -3.10 -6.68 -2.46
N GLY A 209 -3.24 -5.55 -1.84
CA GLY A 209 -4.38 -4.66 -2.05
C GLY A 209 -4.26 -3.90 -3.37
N GLY A 210 -5.24 -3.07 -3.67
CA GLY A 210 -5.19 -2.23 -4.86
C GLY A 210 -6.47 -1.43 -5.06
N ASP A 211 -6.39 -0.52 -6.03
CA ASP A 211 -7.57 0.21 -6.50
C ASP A 211 -8.29 -0.59 -7.58
N ALA A 212 -9.62 -0.43 -7.64
CA ALA A 212 -10.45 -1.01 -8.68
C ALA A 212 -11.56 -0.05 -9.09
N PHE A 213 -11.92 -0.08 -10.36
CA PHE A 213 -13.09 0.65 -10.85
C PHE A 213 -14.34 -0.22 -10.78
N TYR A 214 -15.34 0.26 -10.05
CA TYR A 214 -16.69 -0.28 -10.03
C TYR A 214 -17.60 0.61 -10.89
N PHE A 215 -18.54 0.00 -11.59
CA PHE A 215 -19.41 0.69 -12.51
C PHE A 215 -20.85 0.66 -12.00
N PRO A 216 -21.52 1.82 -11.83
CA PRO A 216 -22.92 1.82 -11.44
C PRO A 216 -23.80 1.27 -12.57
N VAL A 217 -24.95 0.71 -12.20
CA VAL A 217 -26.01 0.35 -13.17
C VAL A 217 -26.58 1.62 -13.78
N LEU A 218 -26.56 1.70 -15.10
CA LEU A 218 -27.06 2.84 -15.88
C LEU A 218 -28.10 2.38 -16.90
N THR A 219 -28.88 3.34 -17.43
CA THR A 219 -29.92 3.10 -18.47
C THR A 219 -29.56 3.73 -19.81
N ASP A 220 -28.59 4.61 -19.86
CA ASP A 220 -28.14 5.26 -21.08
C ASP A 220 -27.10 4.37 -21.80
N GLU A 221 -27.41 3.97 -23.04
CA GLU A 221 -26.58 3.04 -23.82
C GLU A 221 -25.17 3.61 -24.11
N ALA A 222 -25.05 4.92 -24.32
CA ALA A 222 -23.75 5.54 -24.60
C ALA A 222 -22.87 5.54 -23.35
N GLN A 223 -23.45 5.78 -22.18
CA GLN A 223 -22.72 5.70 -20.90
C GLN A 223 -22.33 4.26 -20.56
N ILE A 224 -23.20 3.29 -20.84
CA ILE A 224 -22.89 1.85 -20.65
C ILE A 224 -21.73 1.44 -21.56
N ALA A 225 -21.72 1.88 -22.82
CA ALA A 225 -20.63 1.63 -23.75
C ALA A 225 -19.31 2.27 -23.25
N ALA A 226 -19.35 3.51 -22.77
CA ALA A 226 -18.20 4.19 -22.20
C ALA A 226 -17.63 3.48 -20.95
N GLN A 227 -18.49 2.93 -20.07
CA GLN A 227 -18.05 2.08 -18.97
C GLN A 227 -17.28 0.84 -19.45
N SER A 228 -17.79 0.19 -20.49
CA SER A 228 -17.15 -0.99 -21.07
C SER A 228 -15.77 -0.66 -21.67
N GLU A 229 -15.70 0.45 -22.41
CA GLU A 229 -14.42 0.94 -22.96
C GLU A 229 -13.43 1.31 -21.85
N LEU A 230 -13.89 1.98 -20.79
CA LEU A 230 -13.02 2.33 -19.65
C LEU A 230 -12.50 1.07 -18.94
N ALA A 231 -13.36 0.08 -18.68
CA ALA A 231 -12.95 -1.17 -18.06
C ALA A 231 -11.86 -1.88 -18.86
N ALA A 232 -12.05 -2.02 -20.18
CA ALA A 232 -11.07 -2.60 -21.07
C ALA A 232 -9.78 -1.76 -21.16
N LEU A 233 -9.91 -0.41 -21.24
CA LEU A 233 -8.79 0.52 -21.33
C LEU A 233 -7.86 0.40 -20.12
N MET A 234 -8.40 0.33 -18.91
CA MET A 234 -7.60 0.30 -17.69
C MET A 234 -6.68 -0.92 -17.59
N LEU A 235 -7.02 -2.01 -18.28
CA LEU A 235 -6.19 -3.23 -18.30
C LEU A 235 -5.31 -3.35 -19.55
N ARG A 236 -5.30 -2.37 -20.44
CA ARG A 236 -4.38 -2.39 -21.60
C ARG A 236 -2.93 -2.25 -21.15
N PRO A 237 -1.98 -2.92 -21.82
CA PRO A 237 -0.56 -2.87 -21.45
C PRO A 237 0.01 -1.46 -21.33
N ASP A 238 -0.26 -0.60 -22.33
CA ASP A 238 0.19 0.79 -22.39
C ASP A 238 -0.38 1.64 -21.24
N THR A 239 -1.66 1.44 -20.92
CA THR A 239 -2.31 2.13 -19.80
C THR A 239 -1.75 1.66 -18.46
N GLN A 240 -1.57 0.36 -18.28
CA GLN A 240 -1.01 -0.22 -17.05
C GLN A 240 0.41 0.29 -16.77
N VAL A 241 1.25 0.39 -17.81
CA VAL A 241 2.60 0.96 -17.67
C VAL A 241 2.52 2.44 -17.31
N ALA A 242 1.81 3.25 -18.10
CA ALA A 242 1.75 4.70 -17.89
C ALA A 242 1.13 5.09 -16.55
N PHE A 243 0.02 4.43 -16.18
CA PHE A 243 -0.69 4.70 -14.93
C PHE A 243 0.18 4.36 -13.71
N ASN A 244 0.77 3.18 -13.69
CA ASN A 244 1.50 2.71 -12.51
C ASN A 244 2.87 3.41 -12.35
N LEU A 245 3.55 3.76 -13.43
CA LEU A 245 4.76 4.59 -13.35
C LEU A 245 4.47 5.99 -12.79
N ALA A 246 3.34 6.60 -13.18
CA ALA A 246 2.96 7.91 -12.68
C ALA A 246 2.50 7.87 -11.21
N LYS A 247 1.79 6.81 -10.81
CA LYS A 247 1.24 6.66 -9.46
C LYS A 247 2.24 6.10 -8.44
N GLY A 248 3.26 5.35 -8.90
CA GLY A 248 4.20 4.66 -8.03
C GLY A 248 3.71 3.30 -7.51
N SER A 249 2.58 2.80 -8.03
CA SER A 249 2.01 1.48 -7.72
C SER A 249 2.53 0.41 -8.70
N LEU A 250 2.22 -0.87 -8.42
CA LEU A 250 2.54 -1.95 -9.33
C LEU A 250 1.34 -2.27 -10.24
N PRO A 251 1.58 -2.67 -11.50
CA PRO A 251 0.52 -3.08 -12.40
C PRO A 251 -0.09 -4.42 -11.99
N VAL A 252 -1.34 -4.62 -12.39
CA VAL A 252 -2.03 -5.91 -12.20
C VAL A 252 -1.71 -6.94 -13.29
N ARG A 253 -0.92 -6.56 -14.30
CA ARG A 253 -0.52 -7.45 -15.40
C ARG A 253 0.90 -7.96 -15.20
N GLY A 254 1.08 -9.30 -15.34
CA GLY A 254 2.41 -9.93 -15.27
C GLY A 254 3.15 -9.99 -16.61
N ASP A 255 2.52 -9.56 -17.73
CA ASP A 255 2.99 -9.72 -19.12
C ASP A 255 3.47 -8.42 -19.76
N ILE A 256 3.78 -7.39 -18.96
CA ILE A 256 4.21 -6.06 -19.45
C ILE A 256 5.67 -5.74 -19.08
N ASP A 257 6.32 -4.91 -19.90
CA ASP A 257 7.69 -4.44 -19.64
C ASP A 257 7.69 -3.24 -18.68
N LEU A 258 8.33 -3.42 -17.53
CA LEU A 258 8.54 -2.41 -16.49
C LEU A 258 10.02 -2.09 -16.27
N SER A 259 10.85 -2.23 -17.28
CA SER A 259 12.28 -1.89 -17.23
C SER A 259 12.55 -0.42 -16.89
N ALA A 260 11.56 0.47 -17.14
CA ALA A 260 11.60 1.89 -16.77
C ALA A 260 11.21 2.16 -15.30
N ALA A 261 10.80 1.15 -14.54
CA ALA A 261 10.45 1.30 -13.13
C ALA A 261 11.70 1.67 -12.29
N ASN A 262 11.50 2.52 -11.29
CA ASN A 262 12.57 2.93 -10.38
C ASN A 262 12.97 1.79 -9.40
N ASP A 263 14.02 1.99 -8.60
CA ASP A 263 14.54 1.01 -7.65
C ASP A 263 13.45 0.47 -6.69
N CYS A 264 12.59 1.34 -6.17
CA CYS A 264 11.52 0.94 -5.24
C CYS A 264 10.46 0.07 -5.91
N MET A 265 10.03 0.42 -7.13
CA MET A 265 9.10 -0.41 -7.90
C MET A 265 9.74 -1.76 -8.26
N GLN A 266 11.04 -1.78 -8.61
CA GLN A 266 11.76 -3.03 -8.89
C GLN A 266 11.80 -3.96 -7.68
N LYS A 267 11.99 -3.43 -6.46
CA LYS A 267 11.87 -4.20 -5.22
C LYS A 267 10.47 -4.82 -5.07
N GLY A 268 9.43 -4.03 -5.29
CA GLY A 268 8.05 -4.53 -5.24
C GLY A 268 7.78 -5.62 -6.29
N LEU A 269 8.26 -5.46 -7.53
CA LEU A 269 8.12 -6.45 -8.59
C LEU A 269 8.86 -7.75 -8.27
N ALA A 270 10.05 -7.67 -7.66
CA ALA A 270 10.80 -8.85 -7.22
C ALA A 270 10.04 -9.63 -6.14
N LEU A 271 9.50 -8.93 -5.12
CA LEU A 271 8.68 -9.56 -4.07
C LEU A 271 7.43 -10.23 -4.64
N LEU A 272 6.77 -9.59 -5.61
CA LEU A 272 5.61 -10.17 -6.30
C LEU A 272 5.99 -11.43 -7.08
N ALA A 273 7.12 -11.42 -7.77
CA ALA A 273 7.61 -12.57 -8.54
C ALA A 273 8.03 -13.75 -7.64
N ASP A 274 8.57 -13.46 -6.47
CA ASP A 274 8.98 -14.46 -5.47
C ASP A 274 7.79 -15.01 -4.66
N GLY A 275 6.59 -14.44 -4.84
CA GLY A 275 5.40 -14.82 -4.08
C GLY A 275 5.46 -14.38 -2.60
N ALA A 276 6.33 -13.43 -2.27
CA ALA A 276 6.42 -12.82 -0.94
C ALA A 276 5.26 -11.82 -0.74
N ILE A 277 4.04 -12.35 -0.70
CA ILE A 277 2.80 -11.57 -0.68
C ILE A 277 1.96 -11.87 0.56
N LEU A 278 1.21 -10.86 1.00
CA LEU A 278 0.25 -10.94 2.10
C LEU A 278 -1.03 -10.21 1.68
N PRO A 279 -2.22 -10.75 1.94
CA PRO A 279 -3.46 -10.04 1.63
C PRO A 279 -3.57 -8.73 2.43
N ASP A 280 -4.08 -7.69 1.80
CA ASP A 280 -4.37 -6.43 2.47
C ASP A 280 -5.47 -6.61 3.53
N THR A 281 -5.34 -5.91 4.66
CA THR A 281 -6.32 -6.00 5.76
C THR A 281 -7.75 -5.64 5.31
N ALA A 282 -7.92 -4.77 4.30
CA ALA A 282 -9.22 -4.45 3.74
C ALA A 282 -9.92 -5.64 3.04
N GLN A 283 -9.19 -6.70 2.72
CA GLN A 283 -9.76 -7.96 2.22
C GLN A 283 -10.17 -8.90 3.37
N LEU A 284 -9.56 -8.76 4.54
CA LEU A 284 -9.71 -9.66 5.68
C LEU A 284 -10.71 -9.18 6.72
N ILE A 285 -10.86 -7.86 6.93
CA ILE A 285 -11.75 -7.28 7.93
C ILE A 285 -12.84 -6.41 7.29
N THR A 286 -13.95 -6.25 8.01
CA THR A 286 -15.04 -5.35 7.57
C THR A 286 -14.66 -3.89 7.75
N PRO A 287 -15.29 -2.94 7.01
CA PRO A 287 -15.09 -1.51 7.23
C PRO A 287 -15.32 -1.08 8.68
N ASP A 288 -16.37 -1.59 9.34
CA ASP A 288 -16.66 -1.30 10.75
C ASP A 288 -15.54 -1.73 11.69
N THR A 289 -14.95 -2.91 11.45
CA THR A 289 -13.79 -3.39 12.23
C THR A 289 -12.57 -2.51 11.98
N ALA A 290 -12.35 -2.13 10.72
CA ALA A 290 -11.26 -1.24 10.36
C ALA A 290 -11.37 0.14 11.04
N ASP A 291 -12.57 0.69 11.17
CA ASP A 291 -12.81 1.97 11.85
C ASP A 291 -12.61 1.88 13.35
N GLN A 292 -12.86 0.72 13.98
CA GLN A 292 -12.60 0.50 15.40
C GLN A 292 -11.11 0.40 15.75
N ILE A 293 -10.25 0.07 14.77
CA ILE A 293 -8.79 -0.01 14.92
C ILE A 293 -8.11 1.36 14.71
N SER A 294 -8.82 2.35 14.16
CA SER A 294 -8.28 3.66 13.73
C SER A 294 -8.04 4.66 14.86
#